data_f800045bf918877bf305bd4ee294236a
#
_entry.id   f800045bf918877bf305bd4ee294236a
#
_cell.length_a   1.000
_cell.length_b   1.000
_cell.length_c   1.000
_cell.angle_alpha   90.00
_cell.angle_beta   90.00
_cell.angle_gamma   90.00
#
_symmetry.space_group_name_H-M   'P 1'
#
loop_
_entity.id
_entity.type
_entity.pdbx_description
1 polymer ?
#
loop_
_entity_poly.entity_id
_entity_poly.type
_entity_poly.pdbx_seq_one_letter_code
_entity_poly.pdbx_strand_id
1 'polypeptide(L)'
;MFRNITLGQYYPADSVLHRMDPRTKLLATLLYIIALFIANNPVAIALVLSCLVVVILISKVPFSFIVRGLRGIVMLVVIAGIFNLFLTPGETLWHWSIFTITLEGLRSAILMTVRMVFLIIGTSIMTLTTTPNQLTDGLETGLHFLTYIKVPVHEIAMMMSIALRFIPILIDETDKIMKAQMARGASFDTGNLIQRAKSMVPLLVPLFVSAFRRAYDLALAMEARCYNGGEGRTKMKPLKYHMRDGVAYLCLAGFFAGVIALGILF
;
A
#
# COMPACT_ATOMS: atom_id res chain seq x y z
N MET A 1 -15.07 -4.70 -19.61
CA MET A 1 -13.81 -5.31 -19.18
C MET A 1 -13.24 -4.66 -17.90
N PHE A 2 -13.44 -3.36 -17.65
CA PHE A 2 -12.90 -2.62 -16.51
C PHE A 2 -13.83 -2.50 -15.28
N ARG A 3 -14.96 -3.21 -15.27
CA ARG A 3 -16.04 -3.05 -14.26
C ARG A 3 -15.69 -3.53 -12.84
N ASN A 4 -14.53 -4.17 -12.65
CA ASN A 4 -14.07 -4.72 -11.37
C ASN A 4 -12.78 -4.06 -10.86
N ILE A 5 -12.42 -2.87 -11.35
CA ILE A 5 -11.30 -2.11 -10.78
C ILE A 5 -11.82 -1.44 -9.51
N THR A 6 -11.70 -2.13 -8.39
CA THR A 6 -11.88 -1.52 -7.07
C THR A 6 -10.69 -0.61 -6.79
N LEU A 7 -10.92 0.69 -6.79
CA LEU A 7 -9.93 1.69 -6.36
C LEU A 7 -9.65 1.52 -4.87
N GLY A 8 -8.54 0.84 -4.57
CA GLY A 8 -8.14 0.48 -3.21
C GLY A 8 -8.82 -0.81 -2.72
N GLN A 9 -8.10 -1.59 -1.96
CA GLN A 9 -8.61 -2.83 -1.33
C GLN A 9 -9.29 -2.53 0.02
N TYR A 10 -9.90 -1.33 0.18
CA TYR A 10 -10.56 -0.95 1.42
C TYR A 10 -11.75 -1.88 1.71
N TYR A 11 -11.75 -2.49 2.90
CA TYR A 11 -12.86 -3.29 3.40
C TYR A 11 -13.71 -2.44 4.37
N PRO A 12 -14.99 -2.14 4.05
CA PRO A 12 -15.84 -1.34 4.92
C PRO A 12 -16.26 -2.15 6.14
N ALA A 13 -15.52 -2.02 7.24
CA ALA A 13 -15.87 -2.57 8.54
C ALA A 13 -15.81 -1.48 9.61
N ASP A 14 -16.61 -1.64 10.65
CA ASP A 14 -16.62 -0.73 11.78
C ASP A 14 -15.77 -1.30 12.91
N SER A 15 -14.50 -0.91 12.94
CA SER A 15 -13.53 -1.30 13.97
C SER A 15 -12.78 -0.11 14.51
N VAL A 16 -12.09 -0.30 15.64
CA VAL A 16 -11.23 0.73 16.23
C VAL A 16 -10.17 1.19 15.23
N LEU A 17 -9.57 0.24 14.49
CA LEU A 17 -8.57 0.56 13.46
C LEU A 17 -9.14 1.46 12.36
N HIS A 18 -10.36 1.19 11.86
CA HIS A 18 -10.97 2.00 10.79
C HIS A 18 -11.20 3.46 11.22
N ARG A 19 -11.49 3.67 12.51
CA ARG A 19 -11.78 4.98 13.10
C ARG A 19 -10.54 5.73 13.61
N MET A 20 -9.34 5.13 13.53
CA MET A 20 -8.07 5.78 13.91
C MET A 20 -7.63 6.81 12.86
N ASP A 21 -6.86 7.80 13.32
CA ASP A 21 -6.26 8.80 12.44
C ASP A 21 -5.31 8.13 11.42
N PRO A 22 -5.37 8.48 10.11
CA PRO A 22 -4.50 7.94 9.09
C PRO A 22 -3.00 8.14 9.36
N ARG A 23 -2.62 9.23 10.03
CA ARG A 23 -1.22 9.50 10.42
C ARG A 23 -0.71 8.45 11.39
N THR A 24 -1.54 8.11 12.39
CA THR A 24 -1.21 7.09 13.41
C THR A 24 -1.03 5.73 12.73
N LYS A 25 -1.89 5.37 11.77
CA LYS A 25 -1.78 4.11 11.01
C LYS A 25 -0.52 4.07 10.14
N LEU A 26 -0.18 5.17 9.46
CA LEU A 26 1.03 5.29 8.65
C LEU A 26 2.29 5.09 9.50
N LEU A 27 2.38 5.83 10.62
CA LEU A 27 3.52 5.71 11.53
C LEU A 27 3.59 4.31 12.16
N ALA A 28 2.43 3.75 12.56
CA ALA A 28 2.35 2.40 13.10
C ALA A 28 2.87 1.36 12.12
N THR A 29 2.47 1.45 10.86
CA THR A 29 2.92 0.54 9.81
C THR A 29 4.42 0.70 9.56
N LEU A 30 4.94 1.92 9.52
CA LEU A 30 6.36 2.17 9.34
C LEU A 30 7.18 1.57 10.50
N LEU A 31 6.79 1.85 11.75
CA LEU A 31 7.45 1.31 12.93
C LEU A 31 7.34 -0.22 13.01
N TYR A 32 6.20 -0.79 12.60
CA TYR A 32 6.03 -2.24 12.49
C TYR A 32 7.03 -2.84 11.49
N ILE A 33 7.19 -2.24 10.30
CA ILE A 33 8.15 -2.70 9.30
C ILE A 33 9.58 -2.66 9.88
N ILE A 34 9.96 -1.55 10.50
CA ILE A 34 11.30 -1.39 11.12
C ILE A 34 11.51 -2.44 12.22
N ALA A 35 10.53 -2.62 13.11
CA ALA A 35 10.58 -3.62 14.18
C ALA A 35 10.76 -5.05 13.63
N LEU A 36 10.09 -5.37 12.53
CA LEU A 36 10.18 -6.68 11.88
C LEU A 36 11.59 -6.95 11.33
N PHE A 37 12.29 -5.92 10.84
CA PHE A 37 13.68 -6.05 10.37
C PHE A 37 14.69 -6.13 11.52
N ILE A 38 14.41 -5.49 12.66
CA ILE A 38 15.27 -5.58 13.86
C ILE A 38 15.10 -6.94 14.57
N ALA A 39 13.93 -7.56 14.46
CA ALA A 39 13.64 -8.84 15.10
C ALA A 39 14.39 -10.00 14.42
N ASN A 40 15.57 -10.36 14.94
CA ASN A 40 16.38 -11.50 14.46
C ASN A 40 16.24 -12.75 15.34
N ASN A 41 15.74 -12.59 16.57
CA ASN A 41 15.57 -13.67 17.54
C ASN A 41 14.16 -14.27 17.48
N PRO A 42 13.98 -15.58 17.73
CA PRO A 42 12.66 -16.21 17.69
C PRO A 42 11.68 -15.61 18.69
N VAL A 43 12.17 -15.12 19.84
CA VAL A 43 11.34 -14.46 20.87
C VAL A 43 10.83 -13.11 20.38
N ALA A 44 11.68 -12.30 19.73
CA ALA A 44 11.28 -11.03 19.13
C ALA A 44 10.27 -11.24 18.01
N ILE A 45 10.45 -12.26 17.17
CA ILE A 45 9.50 -12.61 16.11
C ILE A 45 8.15 -13.06 16.70
N ALA A 46 8.15 -13.81 17.81
CA ALA A 46 6.93 -14.19 18.50
C ALA A 46 6.18 -12.96 19.06
N LEU A 47 6.89 -11.96 19.56
CA LEU A 47 6.31 -10.68 19.99
C LEU A 47 5.67 -9.96 18.80
N VAL A 48 6.34 -9.87 17.65
CA VAL A 48 5.79 -9.27 16.43
C VAL A 48 4.55 -10.02 15.95
N LEU A 49 4.58 -11.36 15.98
CA LEU A 49 3.43 -12.19 15.64
C LEU A 49 2.24 -11.92 16.57
N SER A 50 2.47 -11.88 17.89
CA SER A 50 1.41 -11.60 18.86
C SER A 50 0.77 -10.24 18.63
N CYS A 51 1.57 -9.19 18.35
CA CYS A 51 1.09 -7.87 18.00
C CYS A 51 0.27 -7.90 16.70
N LEU A 52 0.76 -8.59 15.68
CA LEU A 52 0.05 -8.74 14.40
C LEU A 52 -1.30 -9.42 14.57
N VAL A 53 -1.37 -10.52 15.34
CA VAL A 53 -2.61 -11.24 15.65
C VAL A 53 -3.60 -10.33 16.37
N VAL A 54 -3.16 -9.57 17.37
CA VAL A 54 -4.00 -8.59 18.07
C VAL A 54 -4.56 -7.54 17.11
N VAL A 55 -3.72 -7.00 16.22
CA VAL A 55 -4.15 -6.01 15.22
C VAL A 55 -5.17 -6.62 14.25
N ILE A 56 -4.97 -7.87 13.79
CA ILE A 56 -5.93 -8.57 12.93
C ILE A 56 -7.29 -8.72 13.65
N LEU A 57 -7.30 -9.15 14.89
CA LEU A 57 -8.53 -9.35 15.67
C LEU A 57 -9.28 -8.02 15.87
N ILE A 58 -8.56 -6.93 16.19
CA ILE A 58 -9.14 -5.60 16.36
C ILE A 58 -9.66 -5.05 15.02
N SER A 59 -9.03 -5.38 13.90
CA SER A 59 -9.42 -4.88 12.57
C SER A 59 -10.80 -5.34 12.11
N LYS A 60 -11.29 -6.50 12.61
CA LYS A 60 -12.53 -7.16 12.17
C LYS A 60 -12.56 -7.44 10.66
N VAL A 61 -11.42 -7.47 9.99
CA VAL A 61 -11.33 -7.83 8.58
C VAL A 61 -11.35 -9.36 8.45
N PRO A 62 -12.19 -9.95 7.58
CA PRO A 62 -12.21 -11.40 7.38
C PRO A 62 -10.84 -11.90 6.89
N PHE A 63 -10.35 -12.99 7.50
CA PHE A 63 -9.05 -13.56 7.19
C PHE A 63 -8.86 -13.91 5.71
N SER A 64 -9.95 -14.25 5.02
CA SER A 64 -9.95 -14.55 3.59
C SER A 64 -9.49 -13.37 2.72
N PHE A 65 -9.77 -12.12 3.12
CA PHE A 65 -9.30 -10.92 2.42
C PHE A 65 -7.81 -10.69 2.63
N ILE A 66 -7.30 -10.96 3.84
CA ILE A 66 -5.89 -10.85 4.18
C ILE A 66 -5.07 -11.87 3.37
N VAL A 67 -5.52 -13.13 3.35
CA VAL A 67 -4.86 -14.22 2.59
C VAL A 67 -4.92 -14.00 1.09
N ARG A 68 -5.96 -13.33 0.59
CA ARG A 68 -6.04 -12.98 -0.85
C ARG A 68 -4.90 -12.04 -1.27
N GLY A 69 -4.47 -11.13 -0.39
CA GLY A 69 -3.29 -10.29 -0.60
C GLY A 69 -1.98 -11.09 -0.70
N LEU A 70 -1.88 -12.20 0.06
CA LEU A 70 -0.72 -13.10 0.02
C LEU A 70 -0.63 -13.88 -1.30
N ARG A 71 -1.77 -14.27 -1.89
CA ARG A 71 -1.82 -15.16 -3.06
C ARG A 71 -0.97 -14.68 -4.24
N GLY A 72 -0.93 -13.36 -4.49
CA GLY A 72 -0.14 -12.79 -5.58
C GLY A 72 1.38 -12.86 -5.36
N ILE A 73 1.82 -13.01 -4.11
CA ILE A 73 3.24 -12.89 -3.72
C ILE A 73 3.79 -14.23 -3.22
N VAL A 74 2.93 -15.24 -2.98
CA VAL A 74 3.33 -16.57 -2.49
C VAL A 74 4.46 -17.17 -3.34
N MET A 75 4.36 -17.07 -4.67
CA MET A 75 5.41 -17.57 -5.56
C MET A 75 6.76 -16.92 -5.30
N LEU A 76 6.79 -15.61 -5.10
CA LEU A 76 8.01 -14.86 -4.80
C LEU A 76 8.59 -15.24 -3.44
N VAL A 77 7.73 -15.43 -2.42
CA VAL A 77 8.14 -15.87 -1.08
C VAL A 77 8.74 -17.27 -1.12
N VAL A 78 8.13 -18.19 -1.88
CA VAL A 78 8.65 -19.55 -2.06
C VAL A 78 10.00 -19.53 -2.77
N ILE A 79 10.13 -18.77 -3.86
CA ILE A 79 11.39 -18.63 -4.58
C ILE A 79 12.47 -18.06 -3.67
N ALA A 80 12.19 -17.00 -2.93
CA ALA A 80 13.14 -16.40 -1.99
C ALA A 80 13.57 -17.40 -0.88
N GLY A 81 12.62 -18.18 -0.36
CA GLY A 81 12.88 -19.23 0.61
C GLY A 81 13.82 -20.33 0.06
N ILE A 82 13.56 -20.77 -1.16
CA ILE A 82 14.40 -21.75 -1.87
C ILE A 82 15.83 -21.20 -2.08
N PHE A 83 15.96 -19.97 -2.54
CA PHE A 83 17.27 -19.35 -2.71
C PHE A 83 18.04 -19.27 -1.38
N ASN A 84 17.40 -18.83 -0.31
CA ASN A 84 18.04 -18.80 1.02
C ASN A 84 18.45 -20.19 1.51
N LEU A 85 17.65 -21.22 1.24
CA LEU A 85 17.94 -22.59 1.66
C LEU A 85 19.22 -23.15 1.03
N PHE A 86 19.47 -22.84 -0.26
CA PHE A 86 20.57 -23.42 -1.03
C PHE A 86 21.80 -22.52 -1.14
N LEU A 87 21.65 -21.19 -1.06
CA LEU A 87 22.75 -20.25 -1.23
C LEU A 87 23.43 -19.83 0.06
N THR A 88 22.82 -20.09 1.24
CA THR A 88 23.42 -19.66 2.51
C THR A 88 24.51 -20.67 2.92
N PRO A 89 25.78 -20.25 3.05
CA PRO A 89 26.86 -21.09 3.52
C PRO A 89 26.70 -21.40 5.01
N GLY A 90 27.10 -22.59 5.45
CA GLY A 90 27.07 -22.99 6.86
C GLY A 90 27.37 -24.48 7.06
N GLU A 91 27.06 -25.03 8.26
CA GLU A 91 27.23 -26.44 8.54
C GLU A 91 26.29 -27.29 7.68
N THR A 92 26.90 -28.22 6.91
CA THR A 92 26.17 -29.08 5.98
C THR A 92 25.37 -30.16 6.71
N LEU A 93 24.02 -30.06 6.61
CA LEU A 93 23.11 -31.12 7.09
C LEU A 93 22.98 -32.25 6.06
N TRP A 94 22.97 -31.89 4.79
CA TRP A 94 22.82 -32.86 3.72
C TRP A 94 23.48 -32.34 2.44
N HIS A 95 24.27 -33.18 1.80
CA HIS A 95 25.00 -32.89 0.59
C HIS A 95 24.52 -33.81 -0.54
N TRP A 96 23.92 -33.24 -1.57
CA TRP A 96 23.55 -33.98 -2.77
C TRP A 96 24.11 -33.30 -4.00
N SER A 97 25.26 -33.76 -4.45
CA SER A 97 25.97 -33.30 -5.67
C SER A 97 26.21 -31.79 -5.70
N ILE A 98 25.31 -31.01 -6.25
CA ILE A 98 25.43 -29.54 -6.41
C ILE A 98 24.65 -28.77 -5.33
N PHE A 99 23.66 -29.41 -4.68
CA PHE A 99 22.80 -28.78 -3.69
C PHE A 99 23.24 -29.15 -2.28
N THR A 100 23.61 -28.15 -1.49
CA THR A 100 23.95 -28.30 -0.07
C THR A 100 22.88 -27.64 0.77
N ILE A 101 22.26 -28.40 1.66
CA ILE A 101 21.34 -27.83 2.66
C ILE A 101 22.15 -27.67 3.94
N THR A 102 22.24 -26.43 4.43
CA THR A 102 22.93 -26.06 5.65
C THR A 102 21.94 -25.75 6.77
N LEU A 103 22.34 -25.93 8.02
CA LEU A 103 21.52 -25.60 9.18
C LEU A 103 21.18 -24.10 9.21
N GLU A 104 22.17 -23.26 8.92
CA GLU A 104 22.04 -21.81 8.81
C GLU A 104 21.13 -21.43 7.65
N GLY A 105 21.24 -22.12 6.51
CA GLY A 105 20.37 -21.93 5.35
C GLY A 105 18.90 -22.23 5.67
N LEU A 106 18.65 -23.32 6.38
CA LEU A 106 17.28 -23.68 6.80
C LEU A 106 16.71 -22.65 7.78
N ARG A 107 17.49 -22.23 8.78
CA ARG A 107 17.09 -21.18 9.72
C ARG A 107 16.81 -19.87 9.01
N SER A 108 17.70 -19.42 8.12
CA SER A 108 17.56 -18.19 7.34
C SER A 108 16.36 -18.24 6.41
N ALA A 109 16.12 -19.37 5.74
CA ALA A 109 14.97 -19.55 4.86
C ALA A 109 13.64 -19.44 5.62
N ILE A 110 13.53 -20.09 6.80
CA ILE A 110 12.34 -20.01 7.66
C ILE A 110 12.14 -18.56 8.13
N LEU A 111 13.18 -17.94 8.69
CA LEU A 111 13.10 -16.58 9.22
C LEU A 111 12.70 -15.57 8.13
N MET A 112 13.30 -15.68 6.94
CA MET A 112 13.02 -14.81 5.81
C MET A 112 11.59 -14.99 5.30
N THR A 113 11.13 -16.26 5.19
CA THR A 113 9.76 -16.57 4.78
C THR A 113 8.74 -16.01 5.76
N VAL A 114 8.93 -16.23 7.06
CA VAL A 114 8.05 -15.70 8.11
C VAL A 114 8.04 -14.17 8.08
N ARG A 115 9.21 -13.55 7.97
CA ARG A 115 9.35 -12.09 7.87
C ARG A 115 8.60 -11.52 6.68
N MET A 116 8.75 -12.11 5.50
CA MET A 116 8.02 -11.68 4.30
C MET A 116 6.50 -11.80 4.46
N VAL A 117 6.03 -12.92 4.99
CA VAL A 117 4.60 -13.14 5.23
C VAL A 117 4.04 -12.11 6.21
N PHE A 118 4.74 -11.85 7.32
CA PHE A 118 4.28 -10.86 8.31
C PHE A 118 4.29 -9.44 7.75
N LEU A 119 5.31 -9.09 6.96
CA LEU A 119 5.39 -7.79 6.29
C LEU A 119 4.19 -7.59 5.37
N ILE A 120 3.85 -8.58 4.55
CA ILE A 120 2.73 -8.51 3.62
C ILE A 120 1.40 -8.40 4.37
N ILE A 121 1.21 -9.19 5.43
CA ILE A 121 -0.02 -9.14 6.23
C ILE A 121 -0.17 -7.77 6.91
N GLY A 122 0.89 -7.27 7.55
CA GLY A 122 0.85 -5.99 8.26
C GLY A 122 0.55 -4.81 7.34
N THR A 123 1.20 -4.75 6.17
CA THR A 123 0.93 -3.71 5.17
C THR A 123 -0.45 -3.86 4.52
N SER A 124 -0.93 -5.08 4.32
CA SER A 124 -2.27 -5.35 3.80
C SER A 124 -3.36 -4.86 4.75
N ILE A 125 -3.19 -5.02 6.06
CA ILE A 125 -4.16 -4.51 7.06
C ILE A 125 -4.28 -2.99 6.96
N MET A 126 -3.19 -2.27 6.81
CA MET A 126 -3.21 -0.82 6.61
C MET A 126 -4.03 -0.45 5.37
N THR A 127 -3.81 -1.13 4.24
CA THR A 127 -4.51 -0.88 2.98
C THR A 127 -6.00 -1.24 3.07
N LEU A 128 -6.33 -2.33 3.79
CA LEU A 128 -7.73 -2.78 3.99
C LEU A 128 -8.52 -1.87 4.96
N THR A 129 -7.83 -1.17 5.87
CA THR A 129 -8.47 -0.33 6.89
C THR A 129 -8.41 1.17 6.62
N THR A 130 -7.76 1.60 5.53
CA THR A 130 -7.57 3.02 5.20
C THR A 130 -7.96 3.29 3.77
N THR A 131 -8.83 4.27 3.53
CA THR A 131 -9.19 4.67 2.17
C THR A 131 -8.04 5.45 1.51
N PRO A 132 -7.91 5.41 0.15
CA PRO A 132 -6.87 6.17 -0.55
C PRO A 132 -6.89 7.68 -0.24
N ASN A 133 -8.08 8.28 -0.09
CA ASN A 133 -8.21 9.69 0.28
C ASN A 133 -7.69 9.97 1.70
N GLN A 134 -8.02 9.10 2.67
CA GLN A 134 -7.48 9.22 4.03
C GLN A 134 -5.96 9.06 4.05
N LEU A 135 -5.43 8.15 3.22
CA LEU A 135 -3.99 7.96 3.10
C LEU A 135 -3.30 9.23 2.58
N THR A 136 -3.88 9.86 1.56
CA THR A 136 -3.37 11.13 1.00
C THR A 136 -3.38 12.25 2.05
N ASP A 137 -4.49 12.40 2.81
CA ASP A 137 -4.59 13.38 3.88
C ASP A 137 -3.59 13.12 5.02
N GLY A 138 -3.38 11.84 5.35
CA GLY A 138 -2.39 11.42 6.34
C GLY A 138 -0.96 11.71 5.89
N LEU A 139 -0.63 11.43 4.63
CA LEU A 139 0.68 11.73 4.03
C LEU A 139 0.95 13.23 3.98
N GLU A 140 -0.02 14.05 3.52
CA GLU A 140 0.13 15.50 3.48
C GLU A 140 0.53 16.06 4.84
N THR A 141 -0.15 15.61 5.88
CA THR A 141 0.10 16.13 7.21
C THR A 141 1.33 15.49 7.86
N GLY A 142 1.57 14.21 7.61
CA GLY A 142 2.73 13.48 8.14
C GLY A 142 4.05 13.95 7.50
N LEU A 143 4.01 14.33 6.22
CA LEU A 143 5.19 14.80 5.47
C LEU A 143 5.33 16.33 5.47
N HIS A 144 4.53 17.03 6.27
CA HIS A 144 4.58 18.50 6.33
C HIS A 144 5.98 19.05 6.67
N PHE A 145 6.82 18.27 7.40
CA PHE A 145 8.20 18.65 7.69
C PHE A 145 9.07 18.79 6.42
N LEU A 146 8.72 18.13 5.30
CA LEU A 146 9.43 18.28 4.04
C LEU A 146 9.25 19.68 3.42
N THR A 147 8.26 20.43 3.86
CA THR A 147 8.06 21.83 3.43
C THR A 147 9.27 22.70 3.80
N TYR A 148 9.98 22.37 4.90
CA TYR A 148 11.23 23.04 5.27
C TYR A 148 12.35 22.85 4.22
N ILE A 149 12.27 21.75 3.45
CA ILE A 149 13.22 21.43 2.36
C ILE A 149 12.66 21.93 1.01
N LYS A 150 11.66 22.83 1.02
CA LYS A 150 10.99 23.43 -0.16
C LYS A 150 10.25 22.41 -1.04
N VAL A 151 9.84 21.26 -0.48
CA VAL A 151 8.97 20.31 -1.20
C VAL A 151 7.51 20.80 -1.10
N PRO A 152 6.81 20.99 -2.21
CA PRO A 152 5.42 21.46 -2.21
C PRO A 152 4.45 20.36 -1.82
N VAL A 153 4.46 19.95 -0.55
CA VAL A 153 3.69 18.77 -0.03
C VAL A 153 2.19 18.99 -0.20
N HIS A 154 1.70 20.20 0.02
CA HIS A 154 0.28 20.53 -0.14
C HIS A 154 -0.19 20.35 -1.58
N GLU A 155 0.58 20.88 -2.55
CA GLU A 155 0.27 20.79 -3.96
C GLU A 155 0.29 19.33 -4.45
N ILE A 156 1.25 18.54 -3.98
CA ILE A 156 1.32 17.10 -4.28
C ILE A 156 0.09 16.37 -3.72
N ALA A 157 -0.29 16.63 -2.50
CA ALA A 157 -1.47 16.01 -1.89
C ALA A 157 -2.77 16.41 -2.60
N MET A 158 -2.88 17.67 -3.01
CA MET A 158 -3.99 18.15 -3.79
C MET A 158 -4.06 17.47 -5.17
N MET A 159 -2.93 17.36 -5.88
CA MET A 159 -2.86 16.63 -7.16
C MET A 159 -3.29 15.16 -6.98
N MET A 160 -2.83 14.48 -5.93
CA MET A 160 -3.24 13.12 -5.62
C MET A 160 -4.75 13.01 -5.35
N SER A 161 -5.32 13.94 -4.58
CA SER A 161 -6.77 13.96 -4.28
C SER A 161 -7.61 14.18 -5.54
N ILE A 162 -7.16 15.06 -6.45
CA ILE A 162 -7.79 15.30 -7.74
C ILE A 162 -7.68 14.06 -8.62
N ALA A 163 -6.49 13.44 -8.69
CA ALA A 163 -6.28 12.23 -9.46
C ALA A 163 -7.18 11.08 -8.98
N LEU A 164 -7.24 10.82 -7.66
CA LEU A 164 -8.10 9.78 -7.08
C LEU A 164 -9.58 10.00 -7.40
N ARG A 165 -10.04 11.26 -7.51
CA ARG A 165 -11.41 11.60 -7.91
C ARG A 165 -11.63 11.36 -9.40
N PHE A 166 -10.63 11.64 -10.24
CA PHE A 166 -10.76 11.52 -11.69
C PHE A 166 -10.62 10.07 -12.19
N ILE A 167 -9.91 9.19 -11.48
CA ILE A 167 -9.74 7.80 -11.91
C ILE A 167 -11.07 7.09 -12.21
N PRO A 168 -12.11 7.10 -11.32
CA PRO A 168 -13.39 6.48 -11.64
C PRO A 168 -14.05 7.09 -12.87
N ILE A 169 -13.98 8.42 -13.00
CA ILE A 169 -14.57 9.16 -14.12
C ILE A 169 -13.88 8.78 -15.44
N LEU A 170 -12.55 8.66 -15.44
CA LEU A 170 -11.78 8.26 -16.61
C LEU A 170 -12.00 6.79 -16.99
N ILE A 171 -12.23 5.90 -16.01
CA ILE A 171 -12.60 4.51 -16.27
C ILE A 171 -13.95 4.45 -16.99
N ASP A 172 -14.95 5.17 -16.51
CA ASP A 172 -16.27 5.23 -17.16
C ASP A 172 -16.19 5.85 -18.57
N GLU A 173 -15.37 6.87 -18.75
CA GLU A 173 -15.13 7.51 -20.04
C GLU A 173 -14.43 6.54 -21.02
N THR A 174 -13.44 5.79 -20.51
CA THR A 174 -12.73 4.76 -21.28
C THR A 174 -13.71 3.69 -21.80
N ASP A 175 -14.62 3.22 -20.95
CA ASP A 175 -15.64 2.24 -21.36
C ASP A 175 -16.58 2.81 -22.44
N LYS A 176 -16.96 4.08 -22.34
CA LYS A 176 -17.80 4.74 -23.36
C LYS A 176 -17.06 4.90 -24.69
N ILE A 177 -15.81 5.38 -24.66
CA ILE A 177 -14.98 5.54 -25.86
C ILE A 177 -14.74 4.18 -26.51
N MET A 178 -14.42 3.15 -25.71
CA MET A 178 -14.21 1.79 -26.19
C MET A 178 -15.43 1.25 -26.93
N LYS A 179 -16.64 1.38 -26.36
CA LYS A 179 -17.89 0.97 -26.99
C LYS A 179 -18.14 1.73 -28.30
N ALA A 180 -17.89 3.02 -28.31
CA ALA A 180 -18.03 3.83 -29.51
C ALA A 180 -17.05 3.43 -30.63
N GLN A 181 -15.80 3.12 -30.29
CA GLN A 181 -14.80 2.66 -31.25
C GLN A 181 -15.10 1.25 -31.77
N MET A 182 -15.59 0.34 -30.90
CA MET A 182 -16.06 -0.99 -31.35
C MET A 182 -17.23 -0.89 -32.33
N ALA A 183 -18.17 0.02 -32.09
CA ALA A 183 -19.27 0.29 -33.04
C ALA A 183 -18.78 0.84 -34.40
N ARG A 184 -17.59 1.46 -34.45
CA ARG A 184 -16.90 1.92 -35.67
C ARG A 184 -16.03 0.83 -36.32
N GLY A 185 -16.07 -0.40 -35.81
CA GLY A 185 -15.32 -1.54 -36.34
C GLY A 185 -13.92 -1.74 -35.76
N ALA A 186 -13.56 -1.00 -34.70
CA ALA A 186 -12.28 -1.23 -34.02
C ALA A 186 -12.31 -2.56 -33.25
N SER A 187 -11.28 -3.39 -33.42
CA SER A 187 -11.07 -4.62 -32.65
C SER A 187 -9.84 -4.45 -31.74
N PHE A 188 -10.02 -4.67 -30.43
CA PHE A 188 -8.95 -4.49 -29.43
C PHE A 188 -8.27 -5.82 -29.04
N ASP A 189 -8.87 -6.96 -29.38
CA ASP A 189 -8.45 -8.29 -28.92
C ASP A 189 -7.74 -9.12 -30.03
N THR A 190 -7.68 -8.63 -31.27
CA THR A 190 -7.15 -9.37 -32.40
C THR A 190 -5.77 -8.88 -32.82
N GLY A 191 -4.88 -9.81 -33.23
CA GLY A 191 -3.59 -9.52 -33.82
C GLY A 191 -2.38 -9.65 -32.89
N ASN A 192 -1.19 -9.37 -33.43
CA ASN A 192 0.09 -9.35 -32.70
C ASN A 192 0.16 -8.22 -31.67
N LEU A 193 1.09 -8.31 -30.72
CA LEU A 193 1.30 -7.29 -29.66
C LEU A 193 1.41 -5.85 -30.23
N ILE A 194 2.11 -5.68 -31.36
CA ILE A 194 2.26 -4.37 -32.02
C ILE A 194 0.93 -3.90 -32.60
N GLN A 195 0.14 -4.78 -33.20
CA GLN A 195 -1.19 -4.46 -33.74
C GLN A 195 -2.16 -4.10 -32.63
N ARG A 196 -2.14 -4.80 -31.49
CA ARG A 196 -2.92 -4.47 -30.30
C ARG A 196 -2.53 -3.10 -29.72
N ALA A 197 -1.24 -2.78 -29.63
CA ALA A 197 -0.79 -1.47 -29.20
C ALA A 197 -1.28 -0.36 -30.15
N LYS A 198 -1.22 -0.59 -31.46
CA LYS A 198 -1.72 0.34 -32.48
C LYS A 198 -3.24 0.52 -32.43
N SER A 199 -3.99 -0.54 -32.16
CA SER A 199 -5.46 -0.47 -32.01
C SER A 199 -5.91 0.27 -30.75
N MET A 200 -5.03 0.48 -29.75
CA MET A 200 -5.32 1.29 -28.57
C MET A 200 -5.21 2.82 -28.84
N VAL A 201 -4.52 3.25 -29.89
CA VAL A 201 -4.35 4.68 -30.21
C VAL A 201 -5.70 5.41 -30.38
N PRO A 202 -6.70 4.87 -31.12
CA PRO A 202 -8.01 5.49 -31.24
C PRO A 202 -8.79 5.62 -29.92
N LEU A 203 -8.39 4.89 -28.88
CA LEU A 203 -8.94 5.02 -27.52
C LEU A 203 -8.18 6.06 -26.72
N LEU A 204 -6.85 6.08 -26.83
CA LEU A 204 -5.99 6.98 -26.03
C LEU A 204 -6.17 8.43 -26.43
N VAL A 205 -6.22 8.76 -27.75
CA VAL A 205 -6.32 10.15 -28.22
C VAL A 205 -7.58 10.85 -27.69
N PRO A 206 -8.80 10.29 -27.85
CA PRO A 206 -10.01 10.92 -27.28
C PRO A 206 -9.98 11.01 -25.76
N LEU A 207 -9.38 10.00 -25.09
CA LEU A 207 -9.24 10.00 -23.62
C LEU A 207 -8.35 11.15 -23.15
N PHE A 208 -7.21 11.38 -23.80
CA PHE A 208 -6.33 12.51 -23.50
C PHE A 208 -7.04 13.86 -23.73
N VAL A 209 -7.73 14.01 -24.84
CA VAL A 209 -8.48 15.25 -25.14
C VAL A 209 -9.55 15.51 -24.07
N SER A 210 -10.28 14.47 -23.64
CA SER A 210 -11.27 14.58 -22.55
C SER A 210 -10.60 14.95 -21.23
N ALA A 211 -9.47 14.30 -20.88
CA ALA A 211 -8.74 14.58 -19.66
C ALA A 211 -8.22 16.03 -19.60
N PHE A 212 -7.63 16.53 -20.69
CA PHE A 212 -7.18 17.92 -20.79
C PHE A 212 -8.33 18.93 -20.68
N ARG A 213 -9.46 18.65 -21.33
CA ARG A 213 -10.65 19.52 -21.21
C ARG A 213 -11.12 19.61 -19.77
N ARG A 214 -11.22 18.46 -19.06
CA ARG A 214 -11.59 18.43 -17.65
C ARG A 214 -10.59 19.14 -16.75
N ALA A 215 -9.29 19.00 -17.03
CA ALA A 215 -8.24 19.70 -16.30
C ALA A 215 -8.38 21.23 -16.48
N TYR A 216 -8.66 21.67 -17.70
CA TYR A 216 -8.90 23.09 -18.01
C TYR A 216 -10.16 23.62 -17.29
N ASP A 217 -11.28 22.90 -17.37
CA ASP A 217 -12.53 23.27 -16.68
C ASP A 217 -12.32 23.34 -15.16
N LEU A 218 -11.54 22.41 -14.59
CA LEU A 218 -11.19 22.43 -13.17
C LEU A 218 -10.32 23.64 -12.83
N ALA A 219 -9.33 23.94 -13.65
CA ALA A 219 -8.46 25.12 -13.45
C ALA A 219 -9.26 26.41 -13.45
N LEU A 220 -10.15 26.60 -14.42
CA LEU A 220 -11.07 27.76 -14.46
C LEU A 220 -11.97 27.83 -13.22
N ALA A 221 -12.51 26.68 -12.78
CA ALA A 221 -13.34 26.64 -11.59
C ALA A 221 -12.55 26.96 -10.32
N MET A 222 -11.27 26.59 -10.24
CA MET A 222 -10.38 26.92 -9.12
C MET A 222 -10.03 28.43 -9.13
N GLU A 223 -9.73 28.98 -10.29
CA GLU A 223 -9.44 30.40 -10.49
C GLU A 223 -10.66 31.27 -10.13
N ALA A 224 -11.85 30.89 -10.59
CA ALA A 224 -13.11 31.57 -10.24
C ALA A 224 -13.42 31.52 -8.73
N ARG A 225 -12.84 30.56 -7.98
CA ARG A 225 -12.91 30.48 -6.52
C ARG A 225 -11.73 31.13 -5.81
N CYS A 226 -10.95 31.93 -6.51
CA CYS A 226 -9.77 32.64 -5.99
C CYS A 226 -8.74 31.68 -5.37
N TYR A 227 -8.50 30.52 -6.00
CA TYR A 227 -7.46 29.62 -5.56
C TYR A 227 -6.07 30.25 -5.80
N ASN A 228 -5.33 30.51 -4.73
CA ASN A 228 -3.99 31.11 -4.77
C ASN A 228 -2.97 30.28 -3.96
N GLY A 229 -2.89 28.99 -4.24
CA GLY A 229 -1.96 28.08 -3.55
C GLY A 229 -2.46 27.56 -2.19
N GLY A 230 -1.53 26.99 -1.42
CA GLY A 230 -1.82 26.35 -0.13
C GLY A 230 -1.73 27.25 1.10
N GLU A 231 -1.11 28.43 0.97
CA GLU A 231 -0.87 29.33 2.10
C GLU A 231 -2.18 29.93 2.63
N GLY A 232 -2.35 29.89 3.96
CA GLY A 232 -3.52 30.46 4.64
C GLY A 232 -4.82 29.68 4.49
N ARG A 233 -4.83 28.49 3.89
CA ARG A 233 -6.04 27.66 3.72
C ARG A 233 -6.31 26.79 4.93
N THR A 234 -7.60 26.65 5.26
CA THR A 234 -8.09 25.70 6.25
C THR A 234 -8.78 24.51 5.55
N LYS A 235 -8.63 23.31 6.11
CA LYS A 235 -9.33 22.13 5.63
C LYS A 235 -10.77 22.10 6.17
N MET A 236 -11.75 21.78 5.30
CA MET A 236 -13.15 21.65 5.69
C MET A 236 -13.37 20.49 6.69
N LYS A 237 -12.57 19.43 6.60
CA LYS A 237 -12.54 18.30 7.54
C LYS A 237 -11.11 18.10 8.03
N PRO A 238 -10.64 18.87 9.02
CA PRO A 238 -9.29 18.71 9.55
C PRO A 238 -9.19 17.37 10.28
N LEU A 239 -8.04 16.70 10.12
CA LEU A 239 -7.71 15.53 10.92
C LEU A 239 -7.54 15.95 12.39
N LYS A 240 -8.23 15.25 13.30
CA LYS A 240 -8.17 15.50 14.74
C LYS A 240 -7.75 14.23 15.48
N TYR A 241 -6.72 14.33 16.29
CA TYR A 241 -6.34 13.23 17.17
C TYR A 241 -7.41 12.98 18.22
N HIS A 242 -7.69 11.72 18.46
CA HIS A 242 -8.62 11.25 19.49
C HIS A 242 -7.84 10.48 20.57
N MET A 243 -8.44 10.25 21.74
CA MET A 243 -7.83 9.45 22.80
C MET A 243 -7.37 8.05 22.33
N ARG A 244 -8.04 7.48 21.32
CA ARG A 244 -7.67 6.19 20.71
C ARG A 244 -6.30 6.22 20.06
N ASP A 245 -5.95 7.35 19.45
CA ASP A 245 -4.66 7.54 18.80
C ASP A 245 -3.54 7.66 19.84
N GLY A 246 -3.82 8.31 20.98
CA GLY A 246 -2.90 8.39 22.11
C GLY A 246 -2.58 7.00 22.70
N VAL A 247 -3.61 6.18 22.91
CA VAL A 247 -3.43 4.78 23.37
C VAL A 247 -2.62 3.98 22.34
N ALA A 248 -2.91 4.16 21.06
CA ALA A 248 -2.16 3.48 20.00
C ALA A 248 -0.68 3.86 19.97
N TYR A 249 -0.34 5.15 20.17
CA TYR A 249 1.06 5.58 20.28
C TYR A 249 1.76 4.98 21.49
N LEU A 250 1.07 4.88 22.62
CA LEU A 250 1.63 4.27 23.84
C LEU A 250 1.88 2.77 23.64
N CYS A 251 0.92 2.05 23.07
CA CYS A 251 1.09 0.63 22.70
C CYS A 251 2.23 0.42 21.71
N LEU A 252 2.36 1.30 20.71
CA LEU A 252 3.40 1.26 19.70
C LEU A 252 4.79 1.51 20.32
N ALA A 253 4.91 2.49 21.19
CA ALA A 253 6.16 2.76 21.91
C ALA A 253 6.57 1.57 22.78
N GLY A 254 5.64 0.97 23.53
CA GLY A 254 5.89 -0.23 24.32
C GLY A 254 6.29 -1.44 23.46
N PHE A 255 5.61 -1.66 22.34
CA PHE A 255 5.94 -2.70 21.38
C PHE A 255 7.35 -2.52 20.80
N PHE A 256 7.68 -1.32 20.32
CA PHE A 256 8.96 -1.02 19.71
C PHE A 256 10.12 -1.12 20.74
N ALA A 257 9.90 -0.60 21.95
CA ALA A 257 10.86 -0.76 23.04
C ALA A 257 11.07 -2.24 23.42
N GLY A 258 10.00 -3.04 23.45
CA GLY A 258 10.07 -4.48 23.69
C GLY A 258 10.88 -5.22 22.62
N VAL A 259 10.69 -4.91 21.35
CA VAL A 259 11.45 -5.52 20.24
C VAL A 259 12.94 -5.16 20.35
N ILE A 260 13.28 -3.90 20.63
CA ILE A 260 14.67 -3.45 20.81
C ILE A 260 15.30 -4.13 22.03
N ALA A 261 14.61 -4.16 23.18
CA ALA A 261 15.11 -4.79 24.39
C ALA A 261 15.42 -6.28 24.17
N LEU A 262 14.53 -7.01 23.49
CA LEU A 262 14.74 -8.42 23.13
C LEU A 262 15.85 -8.59 22.09
N GLY A 263 16.06 -7.63 21.19
CA GLY A 263 17.15 -7.64 20.23
C GLY A 263 18.52 -7.40 20.85
N ILE A 264 18.58 -6.72 22.02
CA ILE A 264 19.84 -6.44 22.76
C ILE A 264 20.15 -7.56 23.76
N LEU A 265 19.12 -8.18 24.37
CA LEU A 265 19.25 -9.19 25.42
C LEU A 265 19.61 -10.58 24.87
N PHE A 266 19.24 -10.88 23.63
CA PHE A 266 19.43 -12.15 22.94
C PHE A 266 20.06 -11.96 21.57
#